data_dea1d53a40f3973f3f1fba9fef3fa314
#
_entry.id   dea1d53a40f3973f3f1fba9fef3fa314
#
_cell.length_a   1.000
_cell.length_b   1.000
_cell.length_c   1.000
_cell.angle_alpha   90.00
_cell.angle_beta   90.00
_cell.angle_gamma   90.00
#
_symmetry.space_group_name_H-M   'P 1'
#
loop_
_entity.id
_entity.type
_entity.pdbx_description
1 polymer ?
#
loop_
_entity_poly.entity_id
_entity_poly.type
_entity_poly.pdbx_seq_one_letter_code
_entity_poly.pdbx_strand_id
1 'polypeptide(L)'
;SSELLSINPNALFFNQLNPTASIQNNSVAPLGLEDIALVNFFAGELTESFTPKGLQVDDGKSLLLVGSNVTMNGGGLVAKEGNVELGGLAATGTVDLNSDGDNFSLSFPEGVEKSDVTLTNGAGAIVAASGGGSIAVNAENLEMSEESLLLAGIDTRLGDEQSRAGNIDLNVTNSIVLKDESRISNSILTEARGQGGDVNINTNSLLLETGALLDATTFGEGNAGNLTVNA
;
A
#
# COMPACT_ATOMS: atom_id res chain seq x y z
N SER A 1 -34.47 -2.38 -27.40
CA SER A 1 -33.06 -2.44 -26.96
C SER A 1 -32.87 -1.41 -25.86
N SER A 2 -32.69 -1.88 -24.61
CA SER A 2 -32.29 -1.00 -23.52
C SER A 2 -30.81 -0.69 -23.72
N GLU A 3 -30.51 0.57 -24.04
CA GLU A 3 -29.15 1.05 -23.93
C GLU A 3 -28.77 0.98 -22.45
N LEU A 4 -27.83 0.10 -22.13
CA LEU A 4 -27.14 0.14 -20.86
C LEU A 4 -26.34 1.45 -20.82
N LEU A 5 -26.82 2.43 -20.07
CA LEU A 5 -26.01 3.59 -19.70
C LEU A 5 -24.81 3.07 -18.90
N SER A 6 -23.65 3.09 -19.52
CA SER A 6 -22.38 2.89 -18.84
C SER A 6 -22.18 4.09 -17.90
N ILE A 7 -22.47 3.92 -16.63
CA ILE A 7 -22.14 4.92 -15.61
C ILE A 7 -20.66 4.70 -15.28
N ASN A 8 -19.83 5.66 -15.63
CA ASN A 8 -18.45 5.72 -15.15
C ASN A 8 -18.48 6.47 -13.80
N PRO A 9 -18.40 5.81 -12.65
CA PRO A 9 -18.40 6.51 -11.38
C PRO A 9 -17.13 7.34 -11.26
N ASN A 10 -17.29 8.61 -10.90
CA ASN A 10 -16.18 9.54 -10.69
C ASN A 10 -16.06 9.99 -9.23
N ALA A 11 -16.89 9.45 -8.34
CA ALA A 11 -16.85 9.76 -6.92
C ALA A 11 -17.57 8.68 -6.10
N LEU A 12 -17.14 8.56 -4.84
CA LEU A 12 -17.76 7.76 -3.79
C LEU A 12 -18.39 8.72 -2.78
N PHE A 13 -19.71 8.64 -2.62
CA PHE A 13 -20.44 9.51 -1.71
C PHE A 13 -20.80 8.80 -0.41
N PHE A 14 -20.27 9.30 0.68
CA PHE A 14 -20.55 8.85 2.05
C PHE A 14 -21.63 9.73 2.66
N ASN A 15 -22.89 9.28 2.68
CA ASN A 15 -24.04 10.03 3.17
C ASN A 15 -24.40 9.72 4.62
N GLN A 16 -24.06 8.53 5.09
CA GLN A 16 -24.18 8.10 6.49
C GLN A 16 -22.99 7.22 6.83
N LEU A 17 -22.20 7.65 7.79
CA LEU A 17 -21.12 6.84 8.31
C LEU A 17 -21.59 6.19 9.60
N ASN A 18 -21.53 4.88 9.64
CA ASN A 18 -21.60 4.14 10.88
C ASN A 18 -20.16 3.91 11.35
N PRO A 19 -19.70 4.55 12.44
CA PRO A 19 -18.33 4.37 12.92
C PRO A 19 -17.97 2.92 13.26
N THR A 20 -18.97 2.03 13.32
CA THR A 20 -18.77 0.59 13.51
C THR A 20 -18.77 -0.19 12.18
N ALA A 21 -19.10 0.43 11.05
CA ALA A 21 -19.10 -0.18 9.73
C ALA A 21 -17.73 -0.01 9.07
N SER A 22 -16.76 -0.79 9.50
CA SER A 22 -15.43 -0.82 8.91
C SER A 22 -15.34 -1.82 7.75
N ILE A 23 -14.39 -1.59 6.83
CA ILE A 23 -13.91 -2.64 5.95
C ILE A 23 -13.01 -3.53 6.79
N GLN A 24 -13.31 -4.83 6.83
CA GLN A 24 -12.53 -5.79 7.58
C GLN A 24 -12.01 -6.90 6.67
N ASN A 25 -10.72 -7.12 6.70
CA ASN A 25 -10.09 -8.31 6.16
C ASN A 25 -9.53 -9.12 7.34
N ASN A 26 -10.22 -10.19 7.69
CA ASN A 26 -9.83 -11.11 8.76
C ASN A 26 -9.30 -12.43 8.16
N SER A 27 -8.76 -12.38 6.97
CA SER A 27 -8.13 -13.52 6.33
C SER A 27 -6.79 -13.79 6.99
N VAL A 28 -6.71 -14.76 7.84
CA VAL A 28 -5.44 -15.24 8.42
C VAL A 28 -4.56 -15.97 7.39
N ALA A 29 -4.91 -15.88 6.10
CA ALA A 29 -4.06 -16.40 5.04
C ALA A 29 -2.80 -15.53 4.97
N PRO A 30 -1.62 -16.15 5.11
CA PRO A 30 -0.37 -15.44 5.09
C PRO A 30 -0.09 -14.83 3.71
N LEU A 31 0.71 -13.77 3.67
CA LEU A 31 1.11 -13.09 2.42
C LEU A 31 1.89 -13.99 1.45
N GLY A 32 2.29 -15.19 1.87
CA GLY A 32 3.16 -16.08 1.10
C GLY A 32 4.64 -15.79 1.32
N LEU A 33 4.94 -15.11 2.42
CA LEU A 33 6.31 -14.76 2.83
C LEU A 33 6.83 -15.62 3.97
N GLU A 34 6.03 -16.56 4.49
CA GLU A 34 6.35 -17.36 5.69
C GLU A 34 7.56 -18.27 5.48
N ASP A 35 7.77 -18.71 4.24
CA ASP A 35 8.92 -19.56 3.90
C ASP A 35 10.18 -18.71 3.60
N ILE A 36 10.04 -17.40 3.60
CA ILE A 36 11.09 -16.44 3.34
C ILE A 36 11.36 -15.75 4.66
N ALA A 37 12.53 -16.01 5.26
CA ALA A 37 12.94 -15.18 6.37
C ALA A 37 12.93 -13.72 5.91
N LEU A 38 12.02 -12.89 6.41
CA LEU A 38 11.89 -11.49 6.02
C LEU A 38 13.22 -10.74 6.13
N VAL A 39 14.06 -11.15 7.11
CA VAL A 39 15.42 -10.63 7.26
C VAL A 39 16.26 -10.89 6.00
N ASN A 40 16.16 -12.05 5.37
CA ASN A 40 16.92 -12.39 4.15
C ASN A 40 16.33 -11.69 2.92
N PHE A 41 15.01 -11.57 2.87
CA PHE A 41 14.33 -10.79 1.84
C PHE A 41 14.87 -9.36 1.80
N PHE A 42 14.91 -8.72 2.96
CA PHE A 42 15.33 -7.34 3.08
C PHE A 42 16.86 -7.15 3.23
N ALA A 43 17.61 -8.21 3.38
CA ALA A 43 19.07 -8.18 3.24
C ALA A 43 19.54 -8.33 1.78
N GLY A 44 18.60 -8.50 0.84
CA GLY A 44 18.93 -8.73 -0.57
C GLY A 44 19.47 -10.13 -0.84
N GLU A 45 19.19 -11.10 0.03
CA GLU A 45 19.67 -12.48 -0.09
C GLU A 45 18.71 -13.39 -0.87
N LEU A 46 17.56 -12.86 -1.32
CA LEU A 46 16.63 -13.63 -2.14
C LEU A 46 17.16 -13.85 -3.53
N THR A 47 17.11 -15.09 -3.95
CA THR A 47 17.50 -15.54 -5.29
C THR A 47 16.32 -15.85 -6.21
N GLU A 48 15.10 -15.77 -5.70
CA GLU A 48 13.87 -16.03 -6.46
C GLU A 48 12.78 -15.02 -6.10
N SER A 49 11.96 -14.64 -7.08
CA SER A 49 10.78 -13.83 -6.84
C SER A 49 9.75 -14.63 -6.03
N PHE A 50 9.07 -13.97 -5.11
CA PHE A 50 8.03 -14.61 -4.31
C PHE A 50 6.66 -14.49 -4.99
N THR A 51 5.74 -15.39 -4.62
CA THR A 51 4.36 -15.36 -5.10
C THR A 51 3.45 -14.91 -3.97
N PRO A 52 3.09 -13.63 -3.90
CA PRO A 52 2.23 -13.12 -2.86
C PRO A 52 0.83 -13.75 -2.95
N LYS A 53 0.18 -13.91 -1.80
CA LYS A 53 -1.17 -14.45 -1.66
C LYS A 53 -2.09 -13.42 -1.01
N GLY A 54 -3.37 -13.48 -1.32
CA GLY A 54 -4.38 -12.59 -0.75
C GLY A 54 -5.50 -12.26 -1.73
N LEU A 55 -6.19 -11.17 -1.49
CA LEU A 55 -7.09 -10.57 -2.44
C LEU A 55 -6.26 -9.96 -3.58
N GLN A 56 -6.48 -10.44 -4.81
CA GLN A 56 -5.66 -10.08 -5.96
C GLN A 56 -6.48 -9.50 -7.09
N VAL A 57 -5.87 -8.60 -7.84
CA VAL A 57 -6.32 -8.12 -9.14
C VAL A 57 -5.27 -8.44 -10.20
N ASP A 58 -5.65 -8.38 -11.48
CA ASP A 58 -4.71 -8.54 -12.58
C ASP A 58 -3.61 -7.45 -12.54
N ASP A 59 -2.44 -7.76 -13.10
CA ASP A 59 -1.30 -6.85 -13.16
C ASP A 59 -1.70 -5.51 -13.81
N GLY A 60 -1.22 -4.41 -13.25
CA GLY A 60 -1.55 -3.07 -13.68
C GLY A 60 -2.95 -2.58 -13.28
N LYS A 61 -3.74 -3.31 -12.49
CA LYS A 61 -5.07 -2.92 -12.02
C LYS A 61 -5.05 -2.40 -10.59
N SER A 62 -6.01 -1.55 -10.26
CA SER A 62 -6.13 -0.95 -8.94
C SER A 62 -6.99 -1.77 -7.98
N LEU A 63 -6.60 -1.80 -6.71
CA LEU A 63 -7.34 -2.39 -5.59
C LEU A 63 -7.53 -1.32 -4.52
N LEU A 64 -8.77 -0.86 -4.35
CA LEU A 64 -9.12 0.25 -3.48
C LEU A 64 -10.01 -0.24 -2.32
N LEU A 65 -9.60 -0.02 -1.08
CA LEU A 65 -10.42 -0.26 0.11
C LEU A 65 -10.78 1.08 0.76
N VAL A 66 -12.02 1.50 0.62
CA VAL A 66 -12.50 2.80 1.08
C VAL A 66 -13.76 2.64 1.93
N GLY A 67 -13.66 3.05 3.19
CA GLY A 67 -14.77 2.88 4.15
C GLY A 67 -14.73 3.86 5.32
N SER A 68 -15.41 3.54 6.44
CA SER A 68 -15.21 4.28 7.69
C SER A 68 -13.83 3.98 8.25
N ASN A 69 -13.60 2.79 8.77
CA ASN A 69 -12.24 2.32 9.09
C ASN A 69 -11.84 1.19 8.14
N VAL A 70 -10.55 1.01 7.93
CA VAL A 70 -9.99 -0.14 7.22
C VAL A 70 -9.16 -0.95 8.21
N THR A 71 -9.59 -2.18 8.50
CA THR A 71 -8.89 -3.07 9.43
C THR A 71 -8.51 -4.36 8.70
N MET A 72 -7.23 -4.67 8.71
CA MET A 72 -6.70 -5.92 8.19
C MET A 72 -6.04 -6.71 9.33
N ASN A 73 -6.57 -7.90 9.60
CA ASN A 73 -6.03 -8.84 10.57
C ASN A 73 -5.54 -10.08 9.80
N GLY A 74 -4.29 -10.11 9.44
CA GLY A 74 -3.76 -11.01 8.44
C GLY A 74 -4.25 -10.71 7.03
N GLY A 75 -3.83 -11.55 6.07
CA GLY A 75 -4.21 -11.45 4.67
C GLY A 75 -3.53 -10.35 3.89
N GLY A 76 -3.46 -10.54 2.59
CA GLY A 76 -2.77 -9.66 1.66
C GLY A 76 -3.70 -8.98 0.67
N LEU A 77 -3.27 -7.82 0.19
CA LEU A 77 -3.77 -7.15 -1.00
C LEU A 77 -2.65 -7.18 -2.04
N VAL A 78 -2.94 -7.70 -3.22
CA VAL A 78 -1.94 -7.86 -4.28
C VAL A 78 -2.43 -7.20 -5.56
N ALA A 79 -1.70 -6.18 -6.00
CA ALA A 79 -1.95 -5.46 -7.24
C ALA A 79 -0.61 -5.16 -7.92
N LYS A 80 0.01 -6.19 -8.51
CA LYS A 80 1.32 -6.07 -9.17
C LYS A 80 1.26 -5.02 -10.27
N GLU A 81 2.25 -4.09 -10.30
CA GLU A 81 2.30 -2.96 -11.26
C GLU A 81 1.09 -2.01 -11.21
N GLY A 82 0.12 -2.27 -10.33
CA GLY A 82 -1.08 -1.47 -10.15
C GLY A 82 -1.06 -0.65 -8.87
N ASN A 83 -2.22 -0.17 -8.44
CA ASN A 83 -2.35 0.65 -7.25
C ASN A 83 -3.08 -0.08 -6.13
N VAL A 84 -2.57 0.02 -4.91
CA VAL A 84 -3.33 -0.30 -3.70
C VAL A 84 -3.57 0.99 -2.93
N GLU A 85 -4.83 1.31 -2.67
CA GLU A 85 -5.16 2.47 -1.84
C GLU A 85 -6.06 2.07 -0.68
N LEU A 86 -5.68 2.52 0.52
CA LEU A 86 -6.40 2.31 1.77
C LEU A 86 -6.82 3.66 2.31
N GLY A 87 -8.09 3.79 2.70
CA GLY A 87 -8.54 5.03 3.30
C GLY A 87 -9.99 5.02 3.70
N GLY A 88 -10.40 6.08 4.39
CA GLY A 88 -11.77 6.23 4.80
C GLY A 88 -12.08 7.60 5.36
N LEU A 89 -13.38 7.84 5.55
CA LEU A 89 -13.93 9.04 6.13
C LEU A 89 -14.54 8.76 7.49
N ALA A 90 -14.28 9.62 8.46
CA ALA A 90 -14.95 9.62 9.76
C ALA A 90 -16.24 10.47 9.73
N ALA A 91 -16.44 11.28 8.69
CA ALA A 91 -17.62 12.14 8.51
C ALA A 91 -18.24 11.95 7.11
N THR A 92 -19.44 12.46 6.93
CA THR A 92 -20.10 12.47 5.61
C THR A 92 -19.27 13.31 4.63
N GLY A 93 -19.15 12.83 3.39
CA GLY A 93 -18.33 13.52 2.39
C GLY A 93 -18.27 12.79 1.07
N THR A 94 -17.48 13.33 0.18
CA THR A 94 -17.25 12.75 -1.15
C THR A 94 -15.75 12.49 -1.30
N VAL A 95 -15.39 11.30 -1.75
CA VAL A 95 -14.04 10.95 -2.19
C VAL A 95 -14.09 10.82 -3.70
N ASP A 96 -13.28 11.60 -4.40
CA ASP A 96 -13.24 11.51 -5.85
C ASP A 96 -12.53 10.24 -6.31
N LEU A 97 -13.07 9.61 -7.33
CA LEU A 97 -12.50 8.45 -7.99
C LEU A 97 -11.95 8.90 -9.35
N ASN A 98 -10.64 9.00 -9.43
CA ASN A 98 -9.95 9.33 -10.66
C ASN A 98 -9.65 8.07 -11.45
N SER A 99 -9.79 8.15 -12.78
CA SER A 99 -9.42 7.05 -13.67
C SER A 99 -8.37 7.50 -14.68
N ASP A 100 -7.33 6.70 -14.81
CA ASP A 100 -6.34 6.81 -15.88
C ASP A 100 -6.26 5.47 -16.60
N GLY A 101 -6.98 5.40 -17.73
CA GLY A 101 -7.21 4.14 -18.43
C GLY A 101 -7.99 3.16 -17.56
N ASP A 102 -7.38 2.03 -17.24
CA ASP A 102 -7.96 0.97 -16.42
C ASP A 102 -7.56 1.09 -14.93
N ASN A 103 -6.76 2.09 -14.57
CA ASN A 103 -6.32 2.33 -13.20
C ASN A 103 -7.21 3.36 -12.52
N PHE A 104 -7.42 3.14 -11.22
CA PHE A 104 -8.18 4.04 -10.39
C PHE A 104 -7.32 4.54 -9.24
N SER A 105 -7.58 5.79 -8.83
CA SER A 105 -7.02 6.40 -7.64
C SER A 105 -8.04 7.26 -6.91
N LEU A 106 -7.80 7.51 -5.62
CA LEU A 106 -8.70 8.27 -4.75
C LEU A 106 -8.15 9.67 -4.49
N SER A 107 -9.02 10.67 -4.50
CA SER A 107 -8.70 12.00 -4.00
C SER A 107 -9.62 12.37 -2.86
N PHE A 108 -9.01 12.62 -1.70
CA PHE A 108 -9.71 13.06 -0.50
C PHE A 108 -9.73 14.59 -0.48
N PRO A 109 -10.90 15.25 -0.27
CA PRO A 109 -10.96 16.70 -0.16
C PRO A 109 -10.12 17.21 1.02
N GLU A 110 -9.62 18.42 0.89
CA GLU A 110 -8.93 19.08 2.01
C GLU A 110 -9.88 19.28 3.20
N GLY A 111 -9.35 19.09 4.42
CA GLY A 111 -10.09 19.30 5.66
C GLY A 111 -11.18 18.27 5.95
N VAL A 112 -11.32 17.20 5.16
CA VAL A 112 -12.22 16.11 5.50
C VAL A 112 -11.65 15.28 6.65
N GLU A 113 -12.50 14.92 7.63
CA GLU A 113 -12.11 14.02 8.70
C GLU A 113 -11.93 12.60 8.15
N LYS A 114 -10.71 12.10 8.23
CA LYS A 114 -10.37 10.74 7.83
C LYS A 114 -10.57 9.77 8.98
N SER A 115 -10.71 8.49 8.67
CA SER A 115 -10.81 7.40 9.65
C SER A 115 -9.49 6.63 9.74
N ASP A 116 -9.44 5.64 10.63
CA ASP A 116 -8.23 4.87 10.91
C ASP A 116 -8.00 3.75 9.89
N VAL A 117 -6.71 3.45 9.68
CA VAL A 117 -6.25 2.26 8.97
C VAL A 117 -5.36 1.46 9.91
N THR A 118 -5.69 0.17 10.09
CA THR A 118 -4.96 -0.74 10.98
C THR A 118 -4.60 -2.03 10.24
N LEU A 119 -3.32 -2.40 10.30
CA LEU A 119 -2.79 -3.65 9.77
C LEU A 119 -2.12 -4.43 10.91
N THR A 120 -2.55 -5.67 11.13
CA THR A 120 -2.01 -6.55 12.17
C THR A 120 -1.82 -7.97 11.67
N ASN A 121 -1.07 -8.78 12.39
CA ASN A 121 -0.92 -10.22 12.16
C ASN A 121 -0.42 -10.55 10.73
N GLY A 122 0.66 -9.87 10.29
CA GLY A 122 1.24 -10.08 8.98
C GLY A 122 0.37 -9.59 7.82
N ALA A 123 -0.59 -8.70 8.07
CA ALA A 123 -1.40 -8.11 7.00
C ALA A 123 -0.54 -7.22 6.10
N GLY A 124 -0.90 -7.10 4.82
CA GLY A 124 -0.11 -6.20 3.98
C GLY A 124 -0.66 -5.92 2.60
N ALA A 125 0.04 -5.01 1.91
CA ALA A 125 -0.19 -4.67 0.52
C ALA A 125 1.09 -4.80 -0.29
N ILE A 126 1.01 -5.46 -1.44
CA ILE A 126 2.14 -5.73 -2.32
C ILE A 126 1.82 -5.31 -3.74
N VAL A 127 2.62 -4.41 -4.28
CA VAL A 127 2.51 -3.94 -5.66
C VAL A 127 3.82 -4.15 -6.44
N ALA A 128 4.87 -4.62 -5.77
CA ALA A 128 6.19 -4.87 -6.38
C ALA A 128 6.10 -5.90 -7.51
N ALA A 129 6.69 -5.57 -8.65
CA ALA A 129 6.78 -6.41 -9.84
C ALA A 129 7.92 -5.93 -10.76
N SER A 130 7.70 -5.76 -12.06
CA SER A 130 8.73 -5.22 -12.98
C SER A 130 8.85 -3.68 -12.92
N GLY A 131 7.97 -3.02 -12.20
CA GLY A 131 7.91 -1.57 -11.98
C GLY A 131 6.46 -1.10 -11.88
N GLY A 132 6.24 0.19 -11.71
CA GLY A 132 4.92 0.85 -11.84
C GLY A 132 4.07 0.92 -10.57
N GLY A 133 3.93 -0.14 -9.81
CA GLY A 133 2.94 -0.23 -8.71
C GLY A 133 3.13 0.77 -7.57
N SER A 134 2.04 1.37 -7.11
CA SER A 134 2.01 2.40 -6.05
C SER A 134 1.11 1.98 -4.87
N ILE A 135 1.44 2.45 -3.67
CA ILE A 135 0.60 2.28 -2.48
C ILE A 135 0.26 3.66 -1.91
N ALA A 136 -1.01 3.92 -1.63
CA ALA A 136 -1.43 5.11 -0.92
C ALA A 136 -2.26 4.78 0.32
N VAL A 137 -1.99 5.48 1.43
CA VAL A 137 -2.80 5.40 2.65
C VAL A 137 -3.27 6.80 3.01
N ASN A 138 -4.60 6.96 3.11
CA ASN A 138 -5.24 8.20 3.51
C ASN A 138 -6.05 7.96 4.79
N ALA A 139 -5.52 8.36 5.95
CA ALA A 139 -6.10 8.03 7.25
C ALA A 139 -5.99 9.16 8.27
N GLU A 140 -6.73 9.06 9.37
CA GLU A 140 -6.46 9.84 10.57
C GLU A 140 -5.25 9.24 11.29
N ASN A 141 -5.29 7.94 11.59
CA ASN A 141 -4.18 7.19 12.16
C ASN A 141 -3.88 5.97 11.29
N LEU A 142 -2.59 5.66 11.16
CA LEU A 142 -2.09 4.41 10.59
C LEU A 142 -1.36 3.63 11.67
N GLU A 143 -1.86 2.44 12.01
CA GLU A 143 -1.16 1.51 12.89
C GLU A 143 -0.81 0.24 12.13
N MET A 144 0.47 -0.15 12.20
CA MET A 144 0.97 -1.42 11.65
C MET A 144 1.73 -2.17 12.74
N SER A 145 1.37 -3.43 12.96
CA SER A 145 2.00 -4.29 13.96
C SER A 145 2.09 -5.74 13.49
N GLU A 146 2.86 -6.53 14.25
CA GLU A 146 2.94 -7.97 14.04
C GLU A 146 3.34 -8.34 12.60
N GLU A 147 4.53 -7.86 12.18
CA GLU A 147 5.14 -8.14 10.87
C GLU A 147 4.30 -7.65 9.66
N SER A 148 3.41 -6.68 9.86
CA SER A 148 2.61 -6.14 8.75
C SER A 148 3.47 -5.39 7.73
N LEU A 149 3.09 -5.42 6.45
CA LEU A 149 3.95 -5.01 5.34
C LEU A 149 3.25 -4.13 4.29
N LEU A 150 3.85 -3.00 3.94
CA LEU A 150 3.59 -2.30 2.68
C LEU A 150 4.83 -2.42 1.79
N LEU A 151 4.70 -3.07 0.62
CA LEU A 151 5.80 -3.34 -0.28
C LEU A 151 5.52 -2.86 -1.70
N ALA A 152 6.29 -1.87 -2.12
CA ALA A 152 6.42 -1.44 -3.51
C ALA A 152 7.86 -1.67 -4.00
N GLY A 153 8.12 -1.37 -5.27
CA GLY A 153 9.45 -1.48 -5.82
C GLY A 153 9.53 -2.40 -7.03
N ILE A 154 10.74 -2.90 -7.29
CA ILE A 154 11.00 -3.85 -8.37
C ILE A 154 11.43 -5.18 -7.76
N ASP A 155 10.66 -6.24 -8.08
CA ASP A 155 10.87 -7.58 -7.54
C ASP A 155 12.11 -8.26 -8.14
N THR A 156 12.61 -9.25 -7.44
CA THR A 156 13.84 -10.01 -7.74
C THR A 156 13.89 -10.46 -9.20
N ARG A 157 14.99 -10.14 -9.88
CA ARG A 157 15.26 -10.46 -11.30
C ARG A 157 14.30 -9.84 -12.31
N LEU A 158 13.47 -8.91 -11.90
CA LEU A 158 12.54 -8.20 -12.79
C LEU A 158 13.05 -6.79 -13.14
N GLY A 159 12.35 -6.17 -14.08
CA GLY A 159 12.64 -4.83 -14.55
C GLY A 159 13.79 -4.74 -15.56
N ASP A 160 14.01 -3.54 -16.03
CA ASP A 160 15.08 -3.13 -16.96
C ASP A 160 15.49 -1.67 -16.68
N GLU A 161 16.38 -1.11 -17.48
CA GLU A 161 16.87 0.27 -17.31
C GLU A 161 15.76 1.34 -17.41
N GLN A 162 14.67 1.05 -18.07
CA GLN A 162 13.50 1.94 -18.21
C GLN A 162 12.48 1.75 -17.09
N SER A 163 12.54 0.65 -16.36
CA SER A 163 11.60 0.34 -15.27
C SER A 163 11.66 1.40 -14.18
N ARG A 164 10.49 1.79 -13.68
CA ARG A 164 10.30 2.75 -12.59
C ARG A 164 9.30 2.18 -11.60
N ALA A 165 9.70 2.06 -10.36
CA ALA A 165 8.76 1.75 -9.30
C ALA A 165 7.84 2.96 -9.04
N GLY A 166 6.60 2.71 -8.68
CA GLY A 166 5.71 3.75 -8.17
C GLY A 166 6.04 4.09 -6.71
N ASN A 167 5.33 5.05 -6.15
CA ASN A 167 5.60 5.56 -4.81
C ASN A 167 4.80 4.83 -3.73
N ILE A 168 5.22 5.03 -2.48
CA ILE A 168 4.40 4.81 -1.29
C ILE A 168 4.09 6.18 -0.69
N ASP A 169 2.82 6.57 -0.68
CA ASP A 169 2.36 7.87 -0.20
C ASP A 169 1.45 7.70 1.03
N LEU A 170 1.90 8.17 2.18
CA LEU A 170 1.17 8.12 3.45
C LEU A 170 0.70 9.51 3.83
N ASN A 171 -0.60 9.77 3.71
CA ASN A 171 -1.25 11.03 4.06
C ASN A 171 -2.11 10.84 5.32
N VAL A 172 -1.45 10.85 6.47
CA VAL A 172 -2.04 10.55 7.77
C VAL A 172 -2.13 11.82 8.60
N THR A 173 -3.33 12.22 8.98
CA THR A 173 -3.54 13.54 9.59
C THR A 173 -3.11 13.64 11.06
N ASN A 174 -3.02 12.51 11.78
CA ASN A 174 -2.64 12.52 13.20
C ASN A 174 -1.36 11.71 13.45
N SER A 175 -1.39 10.37 13.43
CA SER A 175 -0.22 9.58 13.81
C SER A 175 0.01 8.34 12.96
N ILE A 176 1.29 8.03 12.74
CA ILE A 176 1.74 6.75 12.19
C ILE A 176 2.52 6.02 13.28
N VAL A 177 2.10 4.79 13.57
CA VAL A 177 2.79 3.89 14.50
C VAL A 177 3.13 2.59 13.79
N LEU A 178 4.43 2.31 13.67
CA LEU A 178 4.95 1.04 13.16
C LEU A 178 5.63 0.32 14.31
N LYS A 179 5.26 -0.94 14.57
CA LYS A 179 5.83 -1.73 15.66
C LYS A 179 5.90 -3.22 15.30
N ASP A 180 6.57 -3.98 16.16
CA ASP A 180 6.62 -5.44 16.08
C ASP A 180 7.07 -5.94 14.70
N GLU A 181 8.25 -5.49 14.26
CA GLU A 181 8.89 -5.83 12.98
C GLU A 181 8.09 -5.48 11.72
N SER A 182 7.05 -4.63 11.86
CA SER A 182 6.28 -4.14 10.71
C SER A 182 7.13 -3.28 9.79
N ARG A 183 6.81 -3.25 8.52
CA ARG A 183 7.67 -2.62 7.53
C ARG A 183 6.92 -1.88 6.43
N ILE A 184 7.51 -0.74 6.04
CA ILE A 184 7.16 -0.02 4.81
C ILE A 184 8.42 0.06 3.97
N SER A 185 8.39 -0.55 2.78
CA SER A 185 9.56 -0.66 1.92
C SER A 185 9.24 -0.39 0.46
N ASN A 186 10.06 0.46 -0.15
CA ASN A 186 10.08 0.68 -1.60
C ASN A 186 11.47 0.33 -2.12
N SER A 187 11.65 -0.89 -2.60
CA SER A 187 12.98 -1.43 -2.83
C SER A 187 13.15 -2.01 -4.23
N ILE A 188 14.36 -1.84 -4.77
CA ILE A 188 14.83 -2.64 -5.92
C ILE A 188 15.50 -3.88 -5.34
N LEU A 189 14.88 -5.04 -5.54
CA LEU A 189 15.34 -6.30 -4.94
C LEU A 189 16.52 -6.91 -5.72
N THR A 190 17.02 -8.03 -5.23
CA THR A 190 18.23 -8.68 -5.73
C THR A 190 18.14 -8.99 -7.23
N GLU A 191 19.17 -8.65 -7.99
CA GLU A 191 19.25 -8.83 -9.45
C GLU A 191 18.15 -8.11 -10.24
N ALA A 192 17.33 -7.28 -9.60
CA ALA A 192 16.37 -6.43 -10.30
C ALA A 192 17.04 -5.20 -10.90
N ARG A 193 16.40 -4.58 -11.90
CA ARG A 193 16.93 -3.41 -12.61
C ARG A 193 15.87 -2.32 -12.72
N GLY A 194 16.28 -1.07 -12.50
CA GLY A 194 15.40 0.08 -12.71
C GLY A 194 15.67 1.22 -11.73
N GLN A 195 14.67 2.06 -11.54
CA GLN A 195 14.70 3.17 -10.58
C GLN A 195 13.67 2.92 -9.50
N GLY A 196 14.06 3.05 -8.23
CA GLY A 196 13.16 2.97 -7.08
C GLY A 196 12.20 4.14 -7.03
N GLY A 197 11.03 3.90 -6.46
CA GLY A 197 10.04 4.94 -6.16
C GLY A 197 10.29 5.55 -4.79
N ASP A 198 9.72 6.71 -4.55
CA ASP A 198 9.84 7.44 -3.30
C ASP A 198 8.91 6.88 -2.21
N VAL A 199 9.28 7.11 -0.96
CA VAL A 199 8.39 6.94 0.20
C VAL A 199 8.15 8.33 0.80
N ASN A 200 6.91 8.81 0.69
CA ASN A 200 6.50 10.12 1.13
C ASN A 200 5.54 10.01 2.31
N ILE A 201 5.88 10.63 3.42
CA ILE A 201 5.11 10.60 4.65
C ILE A 201 4.74 12.01 5.07
N ASN A 202 3.43 12.27 5.21
CA ASN A 202 2.87 13.48 5.78
C ASN A 202 2.03 13.08 7.00
N THR A 203 2.44 13.50 8.19
CA THR A 203 1.77 13.15 9.45
C THR A 203 2.08 14.19 10.52
N ASN A 204 1.35 14.22 11.63
CA ASN A 204 1.74 15.02 12.80
C ASN A 204 2.70 14.28 13.74
N SER A 205 2.76 12.93 13.63
CA SER A 205 3.64 12.10 14.46
C SER A 205 3.99 10.81 13.76
N LEU A 206 5.26 10.43 13.80
CA LEU A 206 5.77 9.14 13.34
C LEU A 206 6.52 8.46 14.48
N LEU A 207 6.13 7.23 14.81
CA LEU A 207 6.77 6.38 15.81
C LEU A 207 7.12 5.02 15.20
N LEU A 208 8.39 4.62 15.35
CA LEU A 208 8.87 3.29 15.01
C LEU A 208 9.37 2.60 16.28
N GLU A 209 8.83 1.42 16.57
CA GLU A 209 9.16 0.64 17.77
C GLU A 209 9.43 -0.83 17.43
N THR A 210 10.05 -1.54 18.34
CA THR A 210 10.17 -3.00 18.32
C THR A 210 10.61 -3.59 16.97
N GLY A 211 11.67 -3.06 16.37
CA GLY A 211 12.22 -3.57 15.12
C GLY A 211 11.49 -3.14 13.85
N ALA A 212 10.52 -2.22 13.95
CA ALA A 212 9.86 -1.69 12.77
C ALA A 212 10.83 -0.94 11.85
N LEU A 213 10.61 -1.03 10.54
CA LEU A 213 11.48 -0.47 9.52
C LEU A 213 10.71 0.35 8.50
N LEU A 214 11.37 1.41 8.04
CA LEU A 214 10.92 2.29 6.96
C LEU A 214 12.10 2.52 6.03
N ASP A 215 12.00 2.07 4.79
CA ASP A 215 13.13 2.14 3.86
C ASP A 215 12.76 2.40 2.40
N ALA A 216 13.73 2.99 1.68
CA ALA A 216 13.80 3.06 0.23
C ALA A 216 15.21 2.65 -0.16
N THR A 217 15.40 1.41 -0.60
CA THR A 217 16.74 0.83 -0.78
C THR A 217 16.90 0.16 -2.14
N THR A 218 18.15 -0.16 -2.52
CA THR A 218 18.45 -0.96 -3.69
C THR A 218 19.44 -2.08 -3.35
N PHE A 219 19.09 -3.30 -3.72
CA PHE A 219 19.94 -4.48 -3.72
C PHE A 219 20.24 -4.95 -5.16
N GLY A 220 19.61 -4.30 -6.14
CA GLY A 220 19.78 -4.55 -7.57
C GLY A 220 20.59 -3.46 -8.28
N GLU A 221 20.34 -3.28 -9.56
CA GLU A 221 20.98 -2.26 -10.39
C GLU A 221 20.04 -1.06 -10.58
N GLY A 222 20.52 0.14 -10.21
CA GLY A 222 19.80 1.41 -10.34
C GLY A 222 19.84 2.24 -9.07
N ASN A 223 19.06 3.31 -9.05
CA ASN A 223 19.00 4.21 -7.91
C ASN A 223 17.79 3.88 -7.03
N ALA A 224 17.99 3.88 -5.72
CA ALA A 224 16.88 3.89 -4.77
C ALA A 224 16.08 5.20 -4.90
N GLY A 225 14.84 5.18 -4.43
CA GLY A 225 14.05 6.40 -4.26
C GLY A 225 14.44 7.20 -3.03
N ASN A 226 13.73 8.29 -2.81
CA ASN A 226 13.90 9.12 -1.63
C ASN A 226 12.94 8.69 -0.52
N LEU A 227 13.35 8.91 0.72
CA LEU A 227 12.49 8.83 1.89
C LEU A 227 12.28 10.25 2.42
N THR A 228 11.04 10.73 2.39
CA THR A 228 10.68 12.07 2.86
C THR A 228 9.65 11.96 3.97
N VAL A 229 9.94 12.58 5.12
CA VAL A 229 9.04 12.62 6.27
C VAL A 229 8.79 14.09 6.63
N ASN A 230 7.51 14.47 6.59
CA ASN A 230 6.98 15.74 7.06
C ASN A 230 6.09 15.45 8.29
N ALA A 231 6.56 15.85 9.48
CA ALA A 231 5.88 15.64 10.76
C ALA A 231 5.86 16.92 11.61
#